data_e84ecfb4cf9c5e5c14bec7e921355c3b
#
_entry.id   e84ecfb4cf9c5e5c14bec7e921355c3b
#
_cell.length_a   1.000
_cell.length_b   1.000
_cell.length_c   1.000
_cell.angle_alpha   90.00
_cell.angle_beta   90.00
_cell.angle_gamma   90.00
#
_symmetry.space_group_name_H-M   'P 1'
#
loop_
_entity.id
_entity.type
_entity.pdbx_description
1 polymer ?
#
loop_
_entity_poly.entity_id
_entity_poly.type
_entity_poly.pdbx_seq_one_letter_code
_entity_poly.pdbx_strand_id
1 'polypeptide(L)'
;MKKNKLPIWALVVMDLAAGAVCVGLVLLVLYVLPQGTTVSEQETQEATAQFALPSQGSGESAASAEGGLGIPAASQNNWSHADTISLAANQDEIQAFSQAKKTRKTLIDDKTDRAEIKIEQITCTADDQPIVYFSADVYVASTQYVKTAFAKSMYGKNIRDFVSAMAKQNQASLAISGDSYGESDSVCVIRNGEVYSRNPGTSDVCVLFSDGTMKTYAASQFDADTVIAQGAWQAWTFGPALLDGNGNVPESFHSTEYLNKVNPRAAIGYVAPGHYKFVVVDGRQDGYSAGVTMSQLAQLMKEEGCLTAYNLDGGKSAAMYYNGAAVSKPIGGVGRTISDIIYIPAEK
;
A
#
# COMPACT_ATOMS: atom_id res chain seq x y z
N MET A 1 35.81 -50.28 -37.85
CA MET A 1 34.80 -49.73 -36.96
C MET A 1 33.87 -48.84 -37.76
N LYS A 2 32.59 -49.25 -37.97
CA LYS A 2 31.56 -48.44 -38.64
C LYS A 2 31.10 -47.37 -37.63
N LYS A 3 31.35 -46.08 -37.91
CA LYS A 3 30.75 -44.98 -37.17
C LYS A 3 29.27 -44.97 -37.48
N ASN A 4 28.42 -45.39 -36.56
CA ASN A 4 26.98 -45.22 -36.67
C ASN A 4 26.67 -43.72 -36.66
N LYS A 5 26.35 -43.18 -37.83
CA LYS A 5 25.83 -41.82 -37.92
C LYS A 5 24.36 -41.81 -37.44
N LEU A 6 24.04 -40.92 -36.54
CA LEU A 6 22.63 -40.72 -36.12
C LEU A 6 21.78 -40.32 -37.34
N PRO A 7 20.59 -40.86 -37.45
CA PRO A 7 19.67 -40.47 -38.55
C PRO A 7 19.26 -39.01 -38.44
N ILE A 8 19.05 -38.34 -39.58
CA ILE A 8 18.75 -36.91 -39.66
C ILE A 8 17.54 -36.51 -38.75
N TRP A 9 16.50 -37.34 -38.67
CA TRP A 9 15.38 -37.06 -37.81
C TRP A 9 15.75 -36.98 -36.32
N ALA A 10 16.74 -37.79 -35.87
CA ALA A 10 17.19 -37.76 -34.48
C ALA A 10 17.97 -36.48 -34.18
N LEU A 11 18.72 -35.93 -35.13
CA LEU A 11 19.38 -34.62 -35.01
C LEU A 11 18.37 -33.50 -34.93
N VAL A 12 17.32 -33.51 -35.76
CA VAL A 12 16.24 -32.52 -35.73
C VAL A 12 15.48 -32.55 -34.39
N VAL A 13 15.20 -33.74 -33.89
CA VAL A 13 14.51 -33.85 -32.54
C VAL A 13 15.40 -33.32 -31.43
N MET A 14 16.73 -33.58 -31.48
CA MET A 14 17.69 -33.05 -30.51
C MET A 14 17.76 -31.52 -30.55
N ASP A 15 17.78 -30.92 -31.75
CA ASP A 15 17.79 -29.45 -31.90
C ASP A 15 16.50 -28.79 -31.39
N LEU A 16 15.34 -29.39 -31.69
CA LEU A 16 14.05 -28.90 -31.17
C LEU A 16 13.98 -29.04 -29.64
N ALA A 17 14.47 -30.13 -29.08
CA ALA A 17 14.53 -30.33 -27.62
C ALA A 17 15.49 -29.32 -26.95
N ALA A 18 16.67 -29.08 -27.56
CA ALA A 18 17.60 -28.07 -27.08
C ALA A 18 17.01 -26.67 -27.13
N GLY A 19 16.31 -26.34 -28.22
CA GLY A 19 15.58 -25.06 -28.36
C GLY A 19 14.50 -24.86 -27.29
N ALA A 20 13.70 -25.90 -27.02
CA ALA A 20 12.66 -25.87 -25.97
C ALA A 20 13.26 -25.69 -24.57
N VAL A 21 14.38 -26.33 -24.28
CA VAL A 21 15.13 -26.15 -23.02
C VAL A 21 15.66 -24.72 -22.89
N CYS A 22 16.25 -24.17 -23.96
CA CYS A 22 16.74 -22.79 -23.95
C CYS A 22 15.60 -21.78 -23.72
N VAL A 23 14.47 -21.94 -24.40
CA VAL A 23 13.28 -21.08 -24.20
C VAL A 23 12.77 -21.23 -22.76
N GLY A 24 12.68 -22.45 -22.24
CA GLY A 24 12.28 -22.71 -20.86
C GLY A 24 13.20 -22.05 -19.83
N LEU A 25 14.53 -22.08 -20.05
CA LEU A 25 15.50 -21.41 -19.19
C LEU A 25 15.39 -19.89 -19.26
N VAL A 26 15.17 -19.31 -20.44
CA VAL A 26 14.96 -17.87 -20.61
C VAL A 26 13.68 -17.43 -19.89
N LEU A 27 12.59 -18.17 -20.06
CA LEU A 27 11.33 -17.88 -19.35
C LEU A 27 11.50 -18.01 -17.83
N LEU A 28 12.25 -19.03 -17.35
CA LEU A 28 12.56 -19.19 -15.93
C LEU A 28 13.34 -17.98 -15.38
N VAL A 29 14.35 -17.52 -16.10
CA VAL A 29 15.15 -16.35 -15.68
C VAL A 29 14.30 -15.08 -15.69
N LEU A 30 13.51 -14.84 -16.75
CA LEU A 30 12.78 -13.59 -16.91
C LEU A 30 11.54 -13.49 -16.00
N TYR A 31 10.87 -14.61 -15.72
CA TYR A 31 9.54 -14.59 -15.07
C TYR A 31 9.48 -15.30 -13.71
N VAL A 32 10.46 -16.11 -13.35
CA VAL A 32 10.42 -16.93 -12.12
C VAL A 32 11.53 -16.56 -11.15
N LEU A 33 12.76 -16.39 -11.65
CA LEU A 33 13.90 -16.10 -10.77
C LEU A 33 13.84 -14.66 -10.26
N PRO A 34 14.21 -14.41 -9.00
CA PRO A 34 14.34 -13.05 -8.44
C PRO A 34 15.34 -12.22 -9.26
N GLN A 35 14.93 -11.02 -9.63
CA GLN A 35 15.79 -10.06 -10.34
C GLN A 35 15.78 -8.76 -9.55
N GLY A 36 16.90 -8.40 -8.94
CA GLY A 36 16.98 -7.21 -8.14
C GLY A 36 18.37 -6.88 -7.63
N THR A 37 18.47 -5.71 -7.03
CA THR A 37 19.68 -5.20 -6.38
C THR A 37 19.47 -5.18 -4.87
N THR A 38 20.52 -5.50 -4.12
CA THR A 38 20.51 -5.36 -2.66
C THR A 38 20.44 -3.89 -2.30
N VAL A 39 19.55 -3.55 -1.38
CA VAL A 39 19.41 -2.20 -0.82
C VAL A 39 20.12 -2.18 0.53
N SER A 40 21.13 -1.33 0.66
CA SER A 40 21.73 -1.03 1.97
C SER A 40 20.86 0.03 2.66
N GLU A 41 20.60 -0.14 3.95
CA GLU A 41 20.07 0.96 4.76
C GLU A 41 21.17 2.04 4.83
N GLN A 42 21.10 3.03 3.94
CA GLN A 42 21.80 4.28 4.20
C GLN A 42 20.94 5.07 5.19
N GLU A 43 21.51 5.47 6.31
CA GLU A 43 20.94 6.51 7.15
C GLU A 43 20.99 7.81 6.35
N THR A 44 20.00 8.02 5.50
CA THR A 44 19.79 9.31 4.85
C THR A 44 19.34 10.28 5.93
N GLN A 45 20.29 10.99 6.51
CA GLN A 45 20.07 12.16 7.37
C GLN A 45 19.65 13.36 6.51
N GLU A 46 18.63 13.20 5.67
CA GLU A 46 17.97 14.37 5.11
C GLU A 46 16.94 14.88 6.11
N ALA A 47 16.87 16.22 6.20
CA ALA A 47 16.02 16.92 7.14
C ALA A 47 14.53 16.61 6.89
N THR A 48 14.01 15.57 7.53
CA THR A 48 12.58 15.33 7.60
C THR A 48 11.97 16.17 8.72
N ALA A 49 10.72 16.61 8.53
CA ALA A 49 10.01 17.40 9.51
C ALA A 49 9.88 16.64 10.84
N GLN A 50 9.97 17.39 11.93
CA GLN A 50 9.77 16.91 13.29
C GLN A 50 8.41 17.36 13.81
N PHE A 51 7.71 16.52 14.55
CA PHE A 51 6.37 16.78 15.06
C PHE A 51 6.32 16.52 16.56
N ALA A 52 5.49 17.30 17.28
CA ALA A 52 5.15 16.99 18.67
C ALA A 52 4.18 15.82 18.70
N LEU A 53 4.46 14.82 19.55
CA LEU A 53 3.51 13.76 19.83
C LEU A 53 2.41 14.26 20.76
N PRO A 54 1.16 13.74 20.66
CA PRO A 54 0.07 14.13 21.56
C PRO A 54 0.46 13.96 23.03
N SER A 55 0.17 14.98 23.86
CA SER A 55 0.35 14.88 25.29
C SER A 55 -0.84 14.10 25.90
N GLN A 56 -0.54 13.16 26.81
CA GLN A 56 -1.62 12.54 27.59
C GLN A 56 -2.29 13.60 28.49
N GLY A 57 -3.52 13.97 28.17
CA GLY A 57 -4.37 14.79 29.02
C GLY A 57 -4.69 16.17 28.41
N SER A 58 -5.68 16.18 27.65
CA SER A 58 -6.74 17.18 27.42
C SER A 58 -7.32 17.00 26.03
N GLY A 59 -8.60 16.65 25.95
CA GLY A 59 -9.32 16.70 24.70
C GLY A 59 -9.48 18.16 24.29
N GLU A 60 -8.62 18.63 23.44
CA GLU A 60 -8.83 19.85 22.68
C GLU A 60 -8.64 19.54 21.20
N SER A 61 -9.73 19.75 20.50
CA SER A 61 -9.84 19.82 19.05
C SER A 61 -8.69 20.65 18.48
N ALA A 62 -7.86 20.05 17.64
CA ALA A 62 -6.87 20.78 16.86
C ALA A 62 -7.58 21.82 16.01
N ALA A 63 -7.29 23.06 16.29
CA ALA A 63 -7.78 24.21 15.54
C ALA A 63 -7.27 24.13 14.10
N SER A 64 -8.18 24.32 13.17
CA SER A 64 -7.94 24.52 11.75
C SER A 64 -6.84 25.54 11.49
N ALA A 65 -5.72 25.11 10.94
CA ALA A 65 -4.77 26.02 10.30
C ALA A 65 -5.34 26.39 8.93
N GLU A 66 -5.95 27.56 8.84
CA GLU A 66 -6.27 28.21 7.58
C GLU A 66 -4.97 28.62 6.87
N GLY A 67 -4.66 27.93 5.80
CA GLY A 67 -3.59 28.24 4.88
C GLY A 67 -3.95 27.70 3.50
N GLY A 68 -5.08 28.13 2.94
CA GLY A 68 -5.54 27.73 1.63
C GLY A 68 -4.65 28.32 0.53
N LEU A 69 -3.76 27.51 -0.03
CA LEU A 69 -3.30 27.70 -1.41
C LEU A 69 -4.31 26.99 -2.31
N GLY A 70 -5.09 27.79 -3.05
CA GLY A 70 -6.11 27.31 -3.95
C GLY A 70 -5.53 26.33 -4.97
N ILE A 71 -5.97 25.08 -4.88
CA ILE A 71 -5.75 24.08 -5.92
C ILE A 71 -6.80 24.34 -6.99
N PRO A 72 -6.42 24.46 -8.28
CA PRO A 72 -7.43 24.56 -9.36
C PRO A 72 -8.30 23.32 -9.34
N ALA A 73 -9.61 23.50 -9.47
CA ALA A 73 -10.56 22.42 -9.61
C ALA A 73 -10.11 21.48 -10.73
N ALA A 74 -10.08 20.17 -10.43
CA ALA A 74 -9.72 19.14 -11.38
C ALA A 74 -10.59 19.25 -12.62
N SER A 75 -9.98 19.57 -13.77
CA SER A 75 -10.64 19.50 -15.06
C SER A 75 -10.93 18.03 -15.37
N GLN A 76 -12.17 17.75 -15.77
CA GLN A 76 -12.57 16.42 -16.27
C GLN A 76 -11.70 16.07 -17.48
N ASN A 77 -10.75 15.18 -17.31
CA ASN A 77 -9.89 14.68 -18.37
C ASN A 77 -10.32 13.27 -18.77
N ASN A 78 -10.58 13.12 -20.07
CA ASN A 78 -10.81 11.85 -20.73
C ASN A 78 -9.59 10.93 -20.59
N TRP A 79 -9.73 9.86 -19.83
CA TRP A 79 -8.71 8.83 -19.63
C TRP A 79 -8.91 7.69 -20.63
N SER A 80 -7.93 7.46 -21.48
CA SER A 80 -7.87 6.27 -22.34
C SER A 80 -6.61 5.49 -22.03
N HIS A 81 -6.68 4.54 -21.08
CA HIS A 81 -5.66 3.51 -20.91
C HIS A 81 -6.34 2.15 -20.81
N ALA A 82 -5.73 1.15 -21.46
CA ALA A 82 -6.36 -0.14 -21.77
C ALA A 82 -6.71 -1.02 -20.55
N ASP A 83 -6.16 -0.72 -19.34
CA ASP A 83 -6.27 -1.60 -18.19
C ASP A 83 -6.96 -0.99 -16.95
N THR A 84 -7.10 0.32 -16.88
CA THR A 84 -7.83 1.01 -15.81
C THR A 84 -8.96 1.84 -16.38
N ILE A 85 -10.12 1.78 -15.75
CA ILE A 85 -11.33 2.52 -16.12
C ILE A 85 -11.78 3.42 -14.98
N SER A 86 -12.51 4.48 -15.29
CA SER A 86 -13.17 5.29 -14.28
C SER A 86 -14.45 4.57 -13.84
N LEU A 87 -14.46 4.10 -12.60
CA LEU A 87 -15.58 3.38 -11.98
C LEU A 87 -16.25 4.29 -10.97
N ALA A 88 -17.54 4.58 -11.19
CA ALA A 88 -18.32 5.42 -10.30
C ALA A 88 -18.31 4.89 -8.87
N ALA A 89 -18.18 5.79 -7.90
CA ALA A 89 -18.38 5.46 -6.50
C ALA A 89 -19.85 5.08 -6.26
N ASN A 90 -20.07 3.94 -5.61
CA ASN A 90 -21.42 3.45 -5.32
C ASN A 90 -21.97 4.15 -4.07
N GLN A 91 -22.91 5.08 -4.27
CA GLN A 91 -23.48 5.90 -3.20
C GLN A 91 -24.31 5.07 -2.23
N ASP A 92 -24.98 4.02 -2.68
CA ASP A 92 -25.78 3.14 -1.82
C ASP A 92 -24.86 2.37 -0.85
N GLU A 93 -23.71 1.83 -1.34
CA GLU A 93 -22.71 1.18 -0.51
C GLU A 93 -22.08 2.14 0.51
N ILE A 94 -21.77 3.39 0.09
CA ILE A 94 -21.24 4.45 0.95
C ILE A 94 -22.25 4.74 2.07
N GLN A 95 -23.53 4.91 1.72
CA GLN A 95 -24.58 5.22 2.69
C GLN A 95 -24.81 4.04 3.65
N ALA A 96 -24.92 2.82 3.16
CA ALA A 96 -25.10 1.62 3.98
C ALA A 96 -23.95 1.45 4.98
N PHE A 97 -22.70 1.61 4.53
CA PHE A 97 -21.54 1.55 5.40
C PHE A 97 -21.51 2.67 6.44
N SER A 98 -21.87 3.90 6.04
CA SER A 98 -21.92 5.06 6.94
C SER A 98 -22.97 4.88 8.05
N GLN A 99 -24.13 4.31 7.73
CA GLN A 99 -25.22 4.07 8.68
C GLN A 99 -25.01 2.84 9.57
N ALA A 100 -24.06 1.97 9.21
CA ALA A 100 -23.77 0.75 9.96
C ALA A 100 -23.28 1.09 11.38
N LYS A 101 -23.89 0.46 12.39
CA LYS A 101 -23.44 0.60 13.78
C LYS A 101 -22.07 -0.04 13.94
N LYS A 102 -21.08 0.77 14.29
CA LYS A 102 -19.70 0.34 14.51
C LYS A 102 -19.41 0.11 15.98
N THR A 103 -18.83 -1.02 16.32
CA THR A 103 -18.31 -1.31 17.66
C THR A 103 -16.80 -1.25 17.60
N ARG A 104 -16.16 -0.45 18.47
CA ARG A 104 -14.72 -0.26 18.55
C ARG A 104 -14.16 -0.90 19.82
N LYS A 105 -13.02 -1.58 19.69
CA LYS A 105 -12.28 -2.17 20.79
C LYS A 105 -10.80 -1.80 20.64
N THR A 106 -10.24 -1.06 21.57
CA THR A 106 -8.81 -0.79 21.61
C THR A 106 -8.05 -2.08 21.90
N LEU A 107 -7.07 -2.39 21.06
CA LEU A 107 -6.17 -3.54 21.19
C LEU A 107 -4.80 -3.13 21.69
N ILE A 108 -4.29 -2.01 21.17
CA ILE A 108 -2.97 -1.45 21.44
C ILE A 108 -3.17 0.05 21.72
N ASP A 109 -2.44 0.54 22.70
CA ASP A 109 -2.30 1.97 23.02
C ASP A 109 -0.87 2.12 23.56
N ASP A 110 0.06 2.49 22.69
CA ASP A 110 1.49 2.50 22.97
C ASP A 110 2.12 3.83 22.54
N LYS A 111 3.03 4.31 23.37
CA LYS A 111 3.70 5.58 23.16
C LYS A 111 5.19 5.44 23.46
N THR A 112 5.98 5.89 22.51
CA THR A 112 7.45 6.01 22.58
C THR A 112 7.87 7.43 22.26
N ASP A 113 9.17 7.73 22.32
CA ASP A 113 9.69 9.03 21.88
C ASP A 113 9.59 9.24 20.36
N ARG A 114 9.40 8.17 19.58
CA ARG A 114 9.34 8.21 18.11
C ARG A 114 7.93 8.22 17.56
N ALA A 115 7.02 7.52 18.22
CA ALA A 115 5.66 7.36 17.74
C ALA A 115 4.67 7.09 18.89
N GLU A 116 3.42 7.52 18.68
CA GLU A 116 2.27 7.06 19.45
C GLU A 116 1.38 6.25 18.51
N ILE A 117 1.05 5.01 18.89
CA ILE A 117 0.32 4.06 18.06
C ILE A 117 -0.87 3.54 18.86
N LYS A 118 -2.08 3.87 18.41
CA LYS A 118 -3.31 3.29 18.94
C LYS A 118 -3.97 2.42 17.89
N ILE A 119 -4.14 1.13 18.18
CA ILE A 119 -4.80 0.19 17.26
C ILE A 119 -6.15 -0.21 17.83
N GLU A 120 -7.18 -0.01 17.03
CA GLU A 120 -8.55 -0.43 17.34
C GLU A 120 -9.00 -1.51 16.36
N GLN A 121 -9.69 -2.51 16.87
CA GLN A 121 -10.51 -3.42 16.08
C GLN A 121 -11.92 -2.84 16.00
N ILE A 122 -12.44 -2.72 14.77
CA ILE A 122 -13.78 -2.25 14.52
C ILE A 122 -14.59 -3.35 13.85
N THR A 123 -15.82 -3.53 14.33
CA THR A 123 -16.77 -4.49 13.78
C THR A 123 -18.07 -3.79 13.42
N CYS A 124 -18.63 -4.10 12.27
CA CYS A 124 -19.95 -3.64 11.85
C CYS A 124 -20.62 -4.68 10.91
N THR A 125 -21.86 -4.41 10.54
CA THR A 125 -22.57 -5.13 9.48
C THR A 125 -23.09 -4.10 8.50
N ALA A 126 -22.70 -4.23 7.23
CA ALA A 126 -23.22 -3.42 6.14
C ALA A 126 -23.64 -4.36 5.01
N ASP A 127 -24.76 -4.06 4.37
CA ASP A 127 -25.38 -4.90 3.32
C ASP A 127 -25.50 -6.38 3.76
N ASP A 128 -25.95 -6.62 4.99
CA ASP A 128 -26.07 -7.93 5.63
C ASP A 128 -24.77 -8.73 5.73
N GLN A 129 -23.61 -8.10 5.48
CA GLN A 129 -22.31 -8.75 5.56
C GLN A 129 -21.54 -8.28 6.81
N PRO A 130 -20.96 -9.21 7.59
CA PRO A 130 -20.07 -8.84 8.69
C PRO A 130 -18.76 -8.27 8.13
N ILE A 131 -18.30 -7.18 8.73
CA ILE A 131 -17.06 -6.49 8.39
C ILE A 131 -16.23 -6.33 9.65
N VAL A 132 -14.98 -6.73 9.59
CA VAL A 132 -13.97 -6.54 10.64
C VAL A 132 -12.77 -5.82 10.04
N TYR A 133 -12.39 -4.71 10.64
CA TYR A 133 -11.18 -3.99 10.24
C TYR A 133 -10.40 -3.48 11.45
N PHE A 134 -9.14 -3.18 11.19
CA PHE A 134 -8.19 -2.66 12.16
C PHE A 134 -7.72 -1.30 11.68
N SER A 135 -7.87 -0.30 12.53
CA SER A 135 -7.40 1.06 12.30
C SER A 135 -6.31 1.36 13.31
N ALA A 136 -5.10 1.61 12.81
CA ALA A 136 -4.00 2.12 13.60
C ALA A 136 -3.94 3.64 13.40
N ASP A 137 -4.13 4.36 14.50
CA ASP A 137 -3.91 5.79 14.62
C ASP A 137 -2.44 5.99 14.95
N VAL A 138 -1.70 6.66 14.07
CA VAL A 138 -0.23 6.70 14.10
C VAL A 138 0.22 8.15 14.11
N TYR A 139 0.79 8.58 15.23
CA TYR A 139 1.52 9.83 15.32
C TYR A 139 3.01 9.54 15.32
N VAL A 140 3.79 10.26 14.53
CA VAL A 140 5.24 10.11 14.48
C VAL A 140 5.94 11.42 14.84
N ALA A 141 7.01 11.36 15.60
CA ALA A 141 7.84 12.53 15.92
C ALA A 141 8.63 13.05 14.71
N SER A 142 8.77 12.25 13.66
CA SER A 142 9.36 12.65 12.39
C SER A 142 8.86 11.77 11.25
N THR A 143 8.72 12.34 10.05
CA THR A 143 8.35 11.61 8.83
C THR A 143 9.30 10.45 8.54
N GLN A 144 10.58 10.54 8.94
CA GLN A 144 11.57 9.47 8.78
C GLN A 144 11.16 8.14 9.46
N TYR A 145 10.22 8.17 10.41
CA TYR A 145 9.73 6.97 11.08
C TYR A 145 8.60 6.27 10.32
N VAL A 146 8.04 6.89 9.28
CA VAL A 146 7.16 6.19 8.32
C VAL A 146 8.05 5.59 7.23
N LYS A 147 8.46 4.35 7.44
CA LYS A 147 9.41 3.64 6.59
C LYS A 147 8.74 2.61 5.68
N THR A 148 9.44 2.25 4.61
CA THR A 148 9.14 1.11 3.76
C THR A 148 10.34 0.17 3.71
N ALA A 149 10.09 -1.15 3.75
CA ALA A 149 11.14 -2.16 3.59
C ALA A 149 10.79 -3.13 2.48
N PHE A 150 11.75 -3.37 1.59
CA PHE A 150 11.63 -4.35 0.52
C PHE A 150 11.77 -5.78 1.04
N ALA A 151 11.07 -6.70 0.37
CA ALA A 151 11.25 -8.12 0.59
C ALA A 151 12.72 -8.52 0.43
N LYS A 152 13.25 -9.26 1.41
CA LYS A 152 14.66 -9.73 1.43
C LYS A 152 15.69 -8.60 1.32
N SER A 153 15.36 -7.37 1.68
CA SER A 153 16.17 -6.16 1.50
C SER A 153 16.67 -5.97 0.05
N MET A 154 15.84 -6.32 -0.93
CA MET A 154 16.19 -6.23 -2.36
C MET A 154 15.06 -5.55 -3.14
N TYR A 155 15.41 -4.55 -3.95
CA TYR A 155 14.53 -4.01 -4.97
C TYR A 155 14.63 -4.81 -6.26
N GLY A 156 13.48 -5.16 -6.85
CA GLY A 156 13.43 -5.85 -8.15
C GLY A 156 12.19 -6.71 -8.35
N LYS A 157 12.18 -7.46 -9.47
CA LYS A 157 11.07 -8.34 -9.84
C LYS A 157 11.14 -9.70 -9.18
N ASN A 158 9.96 -10.31 -8.96
CA ASN A 158 9.81 -11.66 -8.39
C ASN A 158 10.47 -11.83 -7.00
N ILE A 159 10.73 -10.71 -6.31
CA ILE A 159 11.28 -10.70 -4.96
C ILE A 159 10.11 -10.44 -4.01
N ARG A 160 9.80 -11.43 -3.18
CA ARG A 160 8.64 -11.39 -2.28
C ARG A 160 8.97 -12.08 -0.97
N ASP A 161 8.34 -11.58 0.11
CA ASP A 161 8.38 -12.20 1.44
C ASP A 161 7.06 -11.95 2.18
N PHE A 162 6.84 -12.63 3.30
CA PHE A 162 5.70 -12.39 4.16
C PHE A 162 5.83 -11.06 4.91
N VAL A 163 4.70 -10.37 5.11
CA VAL A 163 4.65 -9.15 5.95
C VAL A 163 5.30 -9.40 7.31
N SER A 164 4.98 -10.52 7.95
CA SER A 164 5.56 -10.92 9.25
C SER A 164 7.08 -11.07 9.23
N ALA A 165 7.63 -11.65 8.16
CA ALA A 165 9.07 -11.84 8.01
C ALA A 165 9.79 -10.50 7.82
N MET A 166 9.27 -9.64 6.94
CA MET A 166 9.81 -8.29 6.72
C MET A 166 9.68 -7.42 7.97
N ALA A 167 8.54 -7.47 8.66
CA ALA A 167 8.33 -6.75 9.91
C ALA A 167 9.36 -7.15 10.97
N LYS A 168 9.60 -8.47 11.14
CA LYS A 168 10.60 -8.99 12.07
C LYS A 168 12.02 -8.59 11.68
N GLN A 169 12.38 -8.72 10.41
CA GLN A 169 13.70 -8.36 9.89
C GLN A 169 14.03 -6.89 10.13
N ASN A 170 13.03 -6.00 9.96
CA ASN A 170 13.19 -4.56 10.11
C ASN A 170 12.85 -4.04 11.51
N GLN A 171 12.66 -4.93 12.50
CA GLN A 171 12.33 -4.56 13.87
C GLN A 171 11.15 -3.58 13.94
N ALA A 172 10.09 -3.87 13.19
CA ALA A 172 8.91 -3.03 13.13
C ALA A 172 8.08 -3.14 14.41
N SER A 173 7.69 -2.01 15.01
CA SER A 173 6.62 -2.00 16.01
C SER A 173 5.27 -2.19 15.35
N LEU A 174 4.97 -1.47 14.27
CA LEU A 174 3.78 -1.61 13.46
C LEU A 174 4.18 -1.85 12.00
N ALA A 175 3.54 -2.82 11.31
CA ALA A 175 3.72 -3.04 9.89
C ALA A 175 2.40 -3.41 9.21
N ILE A 176 2.20 -2.90 8.00
CA ILE A 176 1.11 -3.31 7.10
C ILE A 176 1.69 -3.70 5.73
N SER A 177 0.88 -4.41 4.93
CA SER A 177 1.19 -4.63 3.51
C SER A 177 1.37 -3.31 2.79
N GLY A 178 2.34 -3.25 1.90
CA GLY A 178 2.69 -2.07 1.11
C GLY A 178 2.17 -2.14 -0.31
N ASP A 179 3.09 -1.99 -1.28
CA ASP A 179 2.82 -1.95 -2.71
C ASP A 179 3.09 -3.30 -3.39
N SER A 180 2.61 -3.49 -4.60
CA SER A 180 2.86 -4.66 -5.45
C SER A 180 3.80 -4.34 -6.64
N TYR A 181 4.75 -3.44 -6.43
CA TYR A 181 5.64 -2.90 -7.48
C TYR A 181 6.41 -3.98 -8.25
N GLY A 182 6.72 -5.11 -7.63
CA GLY A 182 7.51 -6.19 -8.25
C GLY A 182 6.77 -6.99 -9.35
N GLU A 183 5.53 -6.67 -9.64
CA GLU A 183 4.71 -7.30 -10.68
C GLU A 183 4.67 -6.51 -12.00
N SER A 184 5.12 -5.24 -12.01
CA SER A 184 5.05 -4.34 -13.17
C SER A 184 6.36 -3.56 -13.36
N ASP A 185 6.66 -3.20 -14.62
CA ASP A 185 7.74 -2.25 -14.96
C ASP A 185 7.25 -0.80 -14.95
N SER A 186 5.94 -0.61 -14.90
CA SER A 186 5.29 0.70 -14.97
C SER A 186 4.80 1.10 -13.60
N VAL A 187 5.73 1.38 -12.68
CA VAL A 187 5.47 1.79 -11.30
C VAL A 187 6.44 2.87 -10.87
N CYS A 188 5.98 3.87 -10.15
CA CYS A 188 6.85 4.81 -9.45
C CYS A 188 7.18 4.24 -8.06
N VAL A 189 8.45 4.13 -7.75
CA VAL A 189 8.93 3.58 -6.48
C VAL A 189 9.94 4.54 -5.88
N ILE A 190 9.54 5.24 -4.83
CA ILE A 190 10.42 6.03 -3.96
C ILE A 190 10.28 5.43 -2.57
N ARG A 191 11.39 5.06 -1.93
CA ARG A 191 11.37 4.44 -0.61
C ARG A 191 12.44 5.08 0.27
N ASN A 192 12.00 5.66 1.39
CA ASN A 192 12.87 6.30 2.38
C ASN A 192 13.77 7.40 1.77
N GLY A 193 13.22 8.18 0.82
CA GLY A 193 13.94 9.23 0.09
C GLY A 193 14.74 8.76 -1.12
N GLU A 194 14.92 7.44 -1.33
CA GLU A 194 15.64 6.90 -2.48
C GLU A 194 14.71 6.56 -3.65
N VAL A 195 15.12 6.89 -4.86
CA VAL A 195 14.36 6.71 -6.10
C VAL A 195 14.80 5.44 -6.82
N TYR A 196 13.89 4.47 -6.92
CA TYR A 196 14.13 3.20 -7.60
C TYR A 196 13.47 3.15 -8.99
N SER A 197 12.32 3.81 -9.15
CA SER A 197 11.61 3.92 -10.44
C SER A 197 10.78 5.19 -10.49
N ARG A 198 10.68 5.79 -11.68
CA ARG A 198 9.97 7.06 -11.92
C ARG A 198 8.68 6.93 -12.74
N ASN A 199 8.43 5.76 -13.34
CA ASN A 199 7.30 5.59 -14.26
C ASN A 199 6.04 5.15 -13.48
N PRO A 200 4.98 5.98 -13.38
CA PRO A 200 3.77 5.62 -12.64
C PRO A 200 2.87 4.63 -13.41
N GLY A 201 3.16 4.35 -14.67
CA GLY A 201 2.26 3.60 -15.54
C GLY A 201 0.92 4.30 -15.71
N THR A 202 -0.17 3.58 -15.41
CA THR A 202 -1.54 4.08 -15.50
C THR A 202 -2.22 4.28 -14.15
N SER A 203 -1.57 3.88 -13.06
CA SER A 203 -2.15 3.93 -11.71
C SER A 203 -2.00 5.32 -11.09
N ASP A 204 -2.92 5.68 -10.20
CA ASP A 204 -2.72 6.83 -9.32
C ASP A 204 -1.45 6.63 -8.48
N VAL A 205 -0.81 7.72 -8.12
CA VAL A 205 0.39 7.72 -7.28
C VAL A 205 0.10 8.41 -5.95
N CYS A 206 0.47 7.77 -4.85
CA CYS A 206 0.48 8.39 -3.53
C CYS A 206 1.90 8.76 -3.14
N VAL A 207 2.12 10.01 -2.73
CA VAL A 207 3.41 10.52 -2.28
C VAL A 207 3.30 11.04 -0.86
N LEU A 208 4.13 10.50 0.04
CA LEU A 208 4.42 11.08 1.33
C LEU A 208 5.70 11.92 1.21
N PHE A 209 5.63 13.19 1.56
CA PHE A 209 6.77 14.12 1.52
C PHE A 209 7.52 14.17 2.85
N SER A 210 8.76 14.60 2.80
CA SER A 210 9.63 14.77 3.98
C SER A 210 9.09 15.79 5.00
N ASP A 211 8.24 16.73 4.55
CA ASP A 211 7.53 17.69 5.41
C ASP A 211 6.31 17.08 6.14
N GLY A 212 6.05 15.80 5.93
CA GLY A 212 4.94 15.04 6.56
C GLY A 212 3.62 15.16 5.81
N THR A 213 3.51 15.93 4.74
CA THR A 213 2.30 16.00 3.93
C THR A 213 2.17 14.77 3.02
N MET A 214 0.94 14.34 2.73
CA MET A 214 0.68 13.24 1.81
C MET A 214 -0.32 13.68 0.74
N LYS A 215 0.01 13.40 -0.53
CA LYS A 215 -0.81 13.78 -1.68
C LYS A 215 -0.97 12.60 -2.63
N THR A 216 -2.08 12.59 -3.35
CA THR A 216 -2.33 11.66 -4.45
C THR A 216 -2.34 12.39 -5.78
N TYR A 217 -1.86 11.72 -6.80
CA TYR A 217 -1.78 12.22 -8.17
C TYR A 217 -2.38 11.18 -9.11
N ALA A 218 -3.18 11.63 -10.04
CA ALA A 218 -3.51 10.79 -11.18
C ALA A 218 -2.25 10.59 -12.05
N ALA A 219 -2.07 9.41 -12.63
CA ALA A 219 -0.86 9.07 -13.42
C ALA A 219 -0.51 10.13 -14.49
N SER A 220 -1.51 10.71 -15.17
CA SER A 220 -1.30 11.75 -16.19
C SER A 220 -0.87 13.11 -15.65
N GLN A 221 -1.05 13.35 -14.35
CA GLN A 221 -0.68 14.60 -13.66
C GLN A 221 0.58 14.42 -12.82
N PHE A 222 1.08 13.18 -12.73
CA PHE A 222 2.24 12.86 -11.94
C PHE A 222 3.52 13.17 -12.71
N ASP A 223 4.40 13.94 -12.11
CA ASP A 223 5.76 14.20 -12.57
C ASP A 223 6.74 13.81 -11.47
N ALA A 224 7.52 12.76 -11.73
CA ALA A 224 8.44 12.19 -10.74
C ALA A 224 9.54 13.18 -10.34
N ASP A 225 10.09 13.95 -11.28
CA ASP A 225 11.17 14.86 -11.01
C ASP A 225 10.68 16.04 -10.15
N THR A 226 9.45 16.50 -10.39
CA THR A 226 8.81 17.54 -9.56
C THR A 226 8.62 17.05 -8.12
N VAL A 227 8.05 15.87 -7.88
CA VAL A 227 7.82 15.39 -6.50
C VAL A 227 9.13 15.06 -5.78
N ILE A 228 10.15 14.59 -6.50
CA ILE A 228 11.49 14.36 -5.95
C ILE A 228 12.10 15.71 -5.50
N ALA A 229 12.03 16.74 -6.35
CA ALA A 229 12.51 18.08 -6.02
C ALA A 229 11.76 18.73 -4.82
N GLN A 230 10.50 18.31 -4.58
CA GLN A 230 9.69 18.71 -3.43
C GLN A 230 9.97 17.88 -2.16
N GLY A 231 10.90 16.94 -2.20
CA GLY A 231 11.27 16.11 -1.06
C GLY A 231 10.36 14.89 -0.86
N ALA A 232 10.02 14.18 -1.93
CA ALA A 232 9.29 12.91 -1.82
C ALA A 232 10.06 11.92 -0.94
N TRP A 233 9.44 11.46 0.14
CA TRP A 233 9.97 10.46 1.08
C TRP A 233 9.56 9.05 0.71
N GLN A 234 8.27 8.86 0.37
CA GLN A 234 7.71 7.60 -0.14
C GLN A 234 6.84 7.88 -1.35
N ALA A 235 6.78 6.96 -2.32
CA ALA A 235 5.78 6.96 -3.39
C ALA A 235 5.30 5.55 -3.70
N TRP A 236 3.97 5.35 -3.72
CA TRP A 236 3.30 4.08 -3.99
C TRP A 236 2.39 4.19 -5.20
N THR A 237 2.28 3.12 -5.98
CA THR A 237 1.52 3.07 -7.24
C THR A 237 0.51 1.94 -7.35
N PHE A 238 0.09 1.33 -6.24
CA PHE A 238 -0.96 0.30 -6.27
C PHE A 238 -2.32 0.90 -6.67
N GLY A 239 -2.80 1.86 -5.91
CA GLY A 239 -4.04 2.61 -6.18
C GLY A 239 -5.35 1.85 -5.98
N PRO A 240 -6.44 2.56 -6.16
CA PRO A 240 -6.55 3.98 -6.48
C PRO A 240 -6.42 4.91 -5.27
N ALA A 241 -6.42 6.24 -5.53
CA ALA A 241 -6.71 7.24 -4.52
C ALA A 241 -8.14 7.06 -4.00
N LEU A 242 -8.32 7.15 -2.68
CA LEU A 242 -9.60 6.92 -2.01
C LEU A 242 -10.29 8.22 -1.59
N LEU A 243 -9.52 9.29 -1.34
CA LEU A 243 -10.00 10.61 -0.95
C LEU A 243 -9.27 11.69 -1.75
N ASP A 244 -9.94 12.82 -1.95
CA ASP A 244 -9.54 13.93 -2.84
C ASP A 244 -8.52 14.92 -2.24
N GLY A 245 -8.02 14.68 -1.05
CA GLY A 245 -7.15 15.60 -0.31
C GLY A 245 -7.89 16.57 0.61
N ASN A 246 -9.21 16.66 0.50
CA ASN A 246 -10.09 17.43 1.37
C ASN A 246 -10.99 16.54 2.23
N GLY A 247 -10.75 15.23 2.22
CA GLY A 247 -11.54 14.25 2.95
C GLY A 247 -12.84 13.84 2.26
N ASN A 248 -13.02 14.13 0.98
CA ASN A 248 -14.20 13.70 0.25
C ASN A 248 -13.92 12.43 -0.54
N VAL A 249 -14.90 11.52 -0.58
CA VAL A 249 -14.90 10.39 -1.50
C VAL A 249 -15.05 10.92 -2.92
N PRO A 250 -14.17 10.56 -3.88
CA PRO A 250 -14.30 11.02 -5.25
C PRO A 250 -15.56 10.44 -5.93
N GLU A 251 -16.05 11.10 -6.97
CA GLU A 251 -17.20 10.60 -7.74
C GLU A 251 -16.90 9.28 -8.46
N SER A 252 -15.63 9.02 -8.76
CA SER A 252 -15.18 7.78 -9.40
C SER A 252 -13.76 7.44 -8.97
N PHE A 253 -13.43 6.13 -9.04
CA PHE A 253 -12.10 5.61 -8.80
C PHE A 253 -11.45 5.20 -10.12
N HIS A 254 -10.19 5.54 -10.28
CA HIS A 254 -9.37 5.06 -11.39
C HIS A 254 -8.83 3.67 -11.06
N SER A 255 -9.61 2.63 -11.39
CA SER A 255 -9.40 1.27 -10.91
C SER A 255 -9.86 0.24 -11.94
N THR A 256 -9.81 -1.04 -11.60
CA THR A 256 -10.35 -2.14 -12.37
C THR A 256 -11.63 -2.67 -11.72
N GLU A 257 -12.52 -3.29 -12.51
CA GLU A 257 -13.72 -3.94 -11.95
C GLU A 257 -13.37 -4.98 -10.88
N TYR A 258 -12.25 -5.67 -11.04
CA TYR A 258 -11.79 -6.67 -10.07
C TYR A 258 -11.43 -6.03 -8.73
N LEU A 259 -10.73 -4.91 -8.75
CA LEU A 259 -10.36 -4.18 -7.53
C LEU A 259 -11.57 -3.57 -6.82
N ASN A 260 -12.65 -3.24 -7.53
CA ASN A 260 -13.85 -2.65 -6.92
C ASN A 260 -14.71 -3.66 -6.15
N LYS A 261 -14.53 -4.98 -6.35
CA LYS A 261 -15.30 -6.02 -5.66
C LYS A 261 -14.98 -6.06 -4.17
N VAL A 262 -15.87 -6.68 -3.39
CA VAL A 262 -15.66 -6.97 -1.97
C VAL A 262 -14.38 -7.79 -1.76
N ASN A 263 -13.45 -7.26 -0.99
CA ASN A 263 -12.13 -7.85 -0.77
C ASN A 263 -11.56 -7.48 0.62
N PRO A 264 -10.62 -8.28 1.18
CA PRO A 264 -9.70 -7.76 2.19
C PRO A 264 -8.92 -6.57 1.63
N ARG A 265 -8.62 -5.56 2.47
CA ARG A 265 -7.97 -4.32 2.03
C ARG A 265 -6.83 -3.93 2.94
N ALA A 266 -5.88 -3.20 2.38
CA ALA A 266 -4.93 -2.40 3.12
C ALA A 266 -4.95 -0.97 2.57
N ALA A 267 -4.82 0.02 3.44
CA ALA A 267 -4.83 1.42 3.06
C ALA A 267 -3.97 2.26 4.00
N ILE A 268 -3.42 3.34 3.47
CA ILE A 268 -2.78 4.40 4.24
C ILE A 268 -3.58 5.70 4.10
N GLY A 269 -3.71 6.44 5.19
CA GLY A 269 -4.40 7.72 5.22
C GLY A 269 -3.57 8.81 5.89
N TYR A 270 -3.84 10.04 5.50
CA TYR A 270 -3.24 11.25 6.02
C TYR A 270 -4.30 12.11 6.70
N VAL A 271 -4.06 12.48 7.93
CA VAL A 271 -4.91 13.39 8.71
C VAL A 271 -4.27 14.76 8.81
N ALA A 272 -3.00 14.81 9.19
CA ALA A 272 -2.18 16.01 9.32
C ALA A 272 -0.70 15.64 9.22
N PRO A 273 0.24 16.61 9.06
CA PRO A 273 1.66 16.32 9.14
C PRO A 273 2.02 15.58 10.43
N GLY A 274 2.66 14.42 10.32
CA GLY A 274 3.00 13.55 11.45
C GLY A 274 1.85 12.69 11.97
N HIS A 275 0.63 12.79 11.43
CA HIS A 275 -0.54 12.02 11.83
C HIS A 275 -1.12 11.23 10.65
N TYR A 276 -1.08 9.91 10.74
CA TYR A 276 -1.47 8.98 9.69
C TYR A 276 -2.41 7.90 10.20
N LYS A 277 -3.16 7.27 9.30
CA LYS A 277 -3.98 6.09 9.56
C LYS A 277 -3.45 4.91 8.74
N PHE A 278 -3.19 3.78 9.40
CA PHE A 278 -2.93 2.52 8.73
C PHE A 278 -4.11 1.61 8.95
N VAL A 279 -4.76 1.20 7.86
CA VAL A 279 -6.00 0.42 7.93
C VAL A 279 -5.83 -0.91 7.21
N VAL A 280 -6.28 -1.98 7.86
CA VAL A 280 -6.40 -3.31 7.26
C VAL A 280 -7.80 -3.84 7.50
N VAL A 281 -8.49 -4.23 6.44
CA VAL A 281 -9.80 -4.87 6.47
C VAL A 281 -9.62 -6.35 6.22
N ASP A 282 -10.02 -7.19 7.16
CA ASP A 282 -10.11 -8.64 6.94
C ASP A 282 -11.24 -8.96 5.97
N GLY A 283 -11.16 -10.08 5.27
CA GLY A 283 -12.22 -10.44 4.33
C GLY A 283 -12.08 -11.84 3.75
N ARG A 284 -13.07 -12.23 2.92
CA ARG A 284 -13.17 -13.58 2.34
C ARG A 284 -13.15 -14.68 3.39
N GLN A 285 -13.75 -14.42 4.57
CA GLN A 285 -13.83 -15.33 5.70
C GLN A 285 -15.29 -15.41 6.17
N ASP A 286 -15.97 -16.49 5.79
CA ASP A 286 -17.39 -16.69 6.06
C ASP A 286 -17.70 -16.61 7.56
N GLY A 287 -18.77 -15.89 7.90
CA GLY A 287 -19.22 -15.67 9.28
C GLY A 287 -18.32 -14.79 10.14
N TYR A 288 -17.21 -14.27 9.59
CA TYR A 288 -16.28 -13.37 10.29
C TYR A 288 -16.16 -12.01 9.62
N SER A 289 -15.68 -11.95 8.40
CA SER A 289 -15.54 -10.71 7.64
C SER A 289 -15.59 -10.98 6.14
N ALA A 290 -16.50 -10.33 5.44
CA ALA A 290 -16.59 -10.41 3.99
C ALA A 290 -15.45 -9.63 3.30
N GLY A 291 -15.03 -8.53 3.90
CA GLY A 291 -14.23 -7.47 3.32
C GLY A 291 -15.08 -6.29 2.92
N VAL A 292 -14.51 -5.35 2.13
CA VAL A 292 -15.20 -4.15 1.68
C VAL A 292 -14.95 -3.89 0.19
N THR A 293 -15.90 -3.19 -0.46
CA THR A 293 -15.71 -2.62 -1.80
C THR A 293 -14.78 -1.42 -1.74
N MET A 294 -14.40 -0.85 -2.89
CA MET A 294 -13.61 0.36 -2.93
C MET A 294 -14.38 1.57 -2.39
N SER A 295 -15.67 1.66 -2.67
CA SER A 295 -16.56 2.71 -2.16
C SER A 295 -16.68 2.68 -0.64
N GLN A 296 -16.86 1.49 -0.07
CA GLN A 296 -16.89 1.30 1.38
C GLN A 296 -15.54 1.59 2.04
N LEU A 297 -14.41 1.23 1.39
CA LEU A 297 -13.07 1.55 1.90
C LEU A 297 -12.82 3.06 1.92
N ALA A 298 -13.22 3.77 0.87
CA ALA A 298 -13.10 5.23 0.81
C ALA A 298 -13.94 5.90 1.91
N GLN A 299 -15.18 5.44 2.12
CA GLN A 299 -16.05 5.94 3.21
C GLN A 299 -15.44 5.64 4.58
N LEU A 300 -14.86 4.44 4.76
CA LEU A 300 -14.14 4.07 5.99
C LEU A 300 -13.01 5.06 6.29
N MET A 301 -12.14 5.33 5.30
CA MET A 301 -11.02 6.25 5.47
C MET A 301 -11.47 7.69 5.78
N LYS A 302 -12.59 8.13 5.19
CA LYS A 302 -13.23 9.40 5.53
C LYS A 302 -13.70 9.43 6.98
N GLU A 303 -14.35 8.38 7.46
CA GLU A 303 -14.82 8.28 8.85
C GLU A 303 -13.68 8.16 9.87
N GLU A 304 -12.52 7.63 9.46
CA GLU A 304 -11.29 7.65 10.26
C GLU A 304 -10.61 9.04 10.28
N GLY A 305 -11.22 10.06 9.63
CA GLY A 305 -10.76 11.45 9.67
C GLY A 305 -9.65 11.79 8.68
N CYS A 306 -9.42 10.95 7.68
CA CYS A 306 -8.39 11.21 6.68
C CYS A 306 -8.82 12.31 5.70
N LEU A 307 -7.88 13.18 5.33
CA LEU A 307 -8.01 14.14 4.24
C LEU A 307 -7.59 13.53 2.90
N THR A 308 -6.49 12.77 2.91
CA THR A 308 -6.00 11.98 1.78
C THR A 308 -5.95 10.52 2.20
N ALA A 309 -6.33 9.60 1.32
CA ALA A 309 -6.21 8.17 1.57
C ALA A 309 -5.93 7.41 0.27
N TYR A 310 -5.24 6.28 0.41
CA TYR A 310 -4.75 5.52 -0.72
C TYR A 310 -4.82 4.01 -0.47
N ASN A 311 -5.32 3.26 -1.46
CA ASN A 311 -5.43 1.81 -1.39
C ASN A 311 -4.08 1.16 -1.71
N LEU A 312 -3.71 0.15 -0.92
CA LEU A 312 -2.48 -0.64 -1.01
C LEU A 312 -2.78 -2.09 -1.41
N ASP A 313 -1.74 -2.94 -1.50
CA ASP A 313 -1.92 -4.35 -1.84
C ASP A 313 -2.77 -5.09 -0.80
N GLY A 314 -3.96 -5.45 -1.23
CA GLY A 314 -5.01 -6.09 -0.44
C GLY A 314 -5.21 -7.58 -0.76
N GLY A 315 -6.44 -8.06 -0.63
CA GLY A 315 -6.77 -9.46 -0.86
C GLY A 315 -6.00 -10.39 0.08
N LYS A 316 -5.30 -11.38 -0.45
CA LYS A 316 -4.45 -12.28 0.36
C LYS A 316 -3.22 -11.59 0.95
N SER A 317 -2.87 -10.39 0.47
CA SER A 317 -1.74 -9.62 0.97
C SER A 317 -2.08 -8.83 2.23
N ALA A 318 -3.35 -8.45 2.41
CA ALA A 318 -3.80 -7.62 3.53
C ALA A 318 -3.39 -8.21 4.88
N ALA A 319 -2.53 -7.51 5.60
CA ALA A 319 -2.05 -7.93 6.92
C ALA A 319 -1.57 -6.73 7.75
N MET A 320 -1.82 -6.79 9.06
CA MET A 320 -1.28 -5.86 10.05
C MET A 320 -0.61 -6.66 11.16
N TYR A 321 0.61 -6.27 11.48
CA TYR A 321 1.41 -6.85 12.57
C TYR A 321 1.84 -5.76 13.54
N TYR A 322 1.84 -6.09 14.83
CA TYR A 322 2.35 -5.23 15.89
C TYR A 322 3.31 -6.01 16.77
N ASN A 323 4.54 -5.51 16.96
CA ASN A 323 5.61 -6.17 17.73
C ASN A 323 5.76 -7.67 17.37
N GLY A 324 5.69 -7.98 16.07
CA GLY A 324 5.82 -9.35 15.54
C GLY A 324 4.58 -10.24 15.67
N ALA A 325 3.51 -9.79 16.34
CA ALA A 325 2.25 -10.50 16.45
C ALA A 325 1.25 -10.01 15.39
N ALA A 326 0.47 -10.93 14.81
CA ALA A 326 -0.61 -10.57 13.89
C ALA A 326 -1.73 -9.84 14.65
N VAL A 327 -2.10 -8.65 14.19
CA VAL A 327 -3.24 -7.87 14.69
C VAL A 327 -4.48 -8.21 13.87
N SER A 328 -4.38 -8.17 12.54
CA SER A 328 -5.41 -8.64 11.62
C SER A 328 -5.39 -10.17 11.52
N LYS A 329 -6.38 -10.72 10.80
CA LYS A 329 -6.48 -12.16 10.54
C LYS A 329 -6.21 -12.45 9.05
N PRO A 330 -4.93 -12.50 8.62
CA PRO A 330 -4.59 -12.73 7.23
C PRO A 330 -5.13 -14.07 6.72
N ILE A 331 -5.49 -14.14 5.44
CA ILE A 331 -5.98 -15.36 4.82
C ILE A 331 -4.93 -16.48 4.92
N GLY A 332 -5.33 -17.64 5.44
CA GLY A 332 -4.42 -18.77 5.68
C GLY A 332 -3.47 -18.57 6.85
N GLY A 333 -3.74 -17.58 7.72
CA GLY A 333 -2.97 -17.27 8.93
C GLY A 333 -1.76 -16.39 8.73
N VAL A 334 -1.15 -16.38 7.54
CA VAL A 334 0.07 -15.61 7.23
C VAL A 334 -0.08 -14.71 6.01
N GLY A 335 -1.19 -14.82 5.27
CA GLY A 335 -1.39 -14.10 4.01
C GLY A 335 -0.62 -14.71 2.84
N ARG A 336 -0.23 -13.88 1.86
CA ARG A 336 0.71 -14.22 0.78
C ARG A 336 1.99 -13.40 0.88
N THR A 337 3.03 -13.82 0.17
CA THR A 337 4.26 -13.04 0.01
C THR A 337 4.01 -11.82 -0.88
N ILE A 338 4.61 -10.68 -0.53
CA ILE A 338 4.45 -9.37 -1.16
C ILE A 338 5.81 -8.71 -1.40
N SER A 339 5.81 -7.58 -2.13
CA SER A 339 7.05 -6.89 -2.55
C SER A 339 7.67 -6.04 -1.45
N ASP A 340 6.85 -5.36 -0.63
CA ASP A 340 7.31 -4.48 0.45
C ASP A 340 6.26 -4.30 1.56
N ILE A 341 6.67 -3.67 2.65
CA ILE A 341 5.80 -3.26 3.77
C ILE A 341 5.95 -1.77 4.05
N ILE A 342 4.88 -1.16 4.59
CA ILE A 342 4.96 0.13 5.28
C ILE A 342 5.05 -0.19 6.78
N TYR A 343 5.98 0.47 7.48
CA TYR A 343 6.19 0.15 8.89
C TYR A 343 6.67 1.36 9.71
N ILE A 344 6.42 1.27 11.02
CA ILE A 344 7.01 2.14 12.04
C ILE A 344 8.07 1.30 12.76
N PRO A 345 9.34 1.75 12.82
CA PRO A 345 10.40 1.01 13.52
C PRO A 345 10.17 1.01 15.04
N ALA A 346 10.52 -0.10 15.69
CA ALA A 346 10.56 -0.14 17.14
C ALA A 346 11.66 0.79 17.68
N GLU A 347 11.45 1.29 18.87
CA GLU A 347 12.49 1.96 19.63
C GLU A 347 13.54 0.94 20.07
N LYS A 348 14.84 1.26 19.93
CA LYS A 348 15.93 0.39 20.36
C LYS A 348 16.24 0.61 21.83
#